data_b057db57753335a9caaa444656f868e5
#
_entry.id   b057db57753335a9caaa444656f868e5
#
_cell.length_a   1.000
_cell.length_b   1.000
_cell.length_c   1.000
_cell.angle_alpha   90.00
_cell.angle_beta   90.00
_cell.angle_gamma   90.00
#
_symmetry.space_group_name_H-M   'P 1'
#
loop_
_entity.id
_entity.type
_entity.pdbx_description
1 polymer ?
#
loop_
_entity_poly.entity_id
_entity_poly.type
_entity_poly.pdbx_seq_one_letter_code
_entity_poly.pdbx_strand_id
1 'polypeptide(L)'
;MKNQKGFTLIELMIVVAIIAILAAIAISQYQDYVIRSQVSEGSSLADGVKTAVGEFYNNNGRFAAGTTNNNVSYGLALKTSIVGSYVDSVNITSPGVISAHFSNIGVFKSNKAINNAALLFSPITKAGSMVWTCKKGAVLLDKWVPTSCRA
;
A
#
# COMPACT_ATOMS: atom_id res chain seq x y z
N MET A 1 27.07 -50.73 -26.61
CA MET A 1 26.29 -49.62 -27.23
C MET A 1 25.25 -49.20 -26.22
N LYS A 2 25.27 -47.93 -25.75
CA LYS A 2 24.26 -47.38 -24.82
C LYS A 2 23.01 -47.03 -25.61
N ASN A 3 21.87 -47.64 -25.33
CA ASN A 3 20.60 -47.28 -25.93
C ASN A 3 20.18 -45.90 -25.42
N GLN A 4 20.30 -44.86 -26.24
CA GLN A 4 19.70 -43.57 -25.98
C GLN A 4 18.20 -43.65 -26.28
N LYS A 5 17.38 -43.62 -25.21
CA LYS A 5 15.92 -43.45 -25.35
C LYS A 5 15.65 -41.97 -25.55
N GLY A 6 15.13 -41.59 -26.70
CA GLY A 6 14.72 -40.21 -27.00
C GLY A 6 13.34 -39.91 -26.38
N PHE A 7 13.07 -38.63 -26.08
CA PHE A 7 11.75 -38.15 -25.69
C PHE A 7 10.78 -38.21 -26.87
N THR A 8 9.55 -38.59 -26.59
CA THR A 8 8.48 -38.52 -27.60
C THR A 8 7.93 -37.12 -27.71
N LEU A 9 7.44 -36.74 -28.88
CA LEU A 9 6.84 -35.43 -29.12
C LEU A 9 5.61 -35.21 -28.21
N ILE A 10 4.82 -36.24 -27.94
CA ILE A 10 3.64 -36.14 -27.10
C ILE A 10 4.00 -35.88 -25.62
N GLU A 11 5.07 -36.53 -25.10
CA GLU A 11 5.56 -36.24 -23.75
C GLU A 11 5.96 -34.77 -23.60
N LEU A 12 6.64 -34.22 -24.60
CA LEU A 12 6.99 -32.81 -24.56
C LEU A 12 5.75 -31.89 -24.61
N MET A 13 4.78 -32.22 -25.46
CA MET A 13 3.54 -31.42 -25.59
C MET A 13 2.73 -31.40 -24.28
N ILE A 14 2.62 -32.53 -23.59
CA ILE A 14 1.90 -32.60 -22.31
C ILE A 14 2.61 -31.75 -21.26
N VAL A 15 3.93 -31.82 -21.18
CA VAL A 15 4.71 -31.06 -20.20
C VAL A 15 4.55 -29.55 -20.41
N VAL A 16 4.69 -29.06 -21.66
CA VAL A 16 4.52 -27.62 -21.92
C VAL A 16 3.10 -27.15 -21.69
N ALA A 17 2.09 -27.99 -21.94
CA ALA A 17 0.70 -27.66 -21.65
C ALA A 17 0.44 -27.48 -20.14
N ILE A 18 0.99 -28.39 -19.32
CA ILE A 18 0.88 -28.29 -17.85
C ILE A 18 1.61 -27.05 -17.34
N ILE A 19 2.83 -26.79 -17.83
CA ILE A 19 3.60 -25.59 -17.44
C ILE A 19 2.83 -24.33 -17.80
N ALA A 20 2.21 -24.26 -18.96
CA ALA A 20 1.44 -23.09 -19.41
C ALA A 20 0.26 -22.80 -18.45
N ILE A 21 -0.47 -23.84 -18.03
CA ILE A 21 -1.59 -23.68 -17.08
C ILE A 21 -1.07 -23.21 -15.71
N LEU A 22 -0.02 -23.82 -15.20
CA LEU A 22 0.55 -23.44 -13.90
C LEU A 22 1.13 -22.00 -13.95
N ALA A 23 1.80 -21.64 -15.03
CA ALA A 23 2.35 -20.31 -15.21
C ALA A 23 1.26 -19.23 -15.26
N ALA A 24 0.12 -19.49 -15.89
CA ALA A 24 -1.00 -18.55 -15.96
C ALA A 24 -1.52 -18.18 -14.55
N ILE A 25 -1.61 -19.16 -13.66
CA ILE A 25 -2.04 -18.94 -12.26
C ILE A 25 -0.92 -18.26 -11.46
N ALA A 26 0.31 -18.70 -11.60
CA ALA A 26 1.45 -18.20 -10.83
C ALA A 26 1.73 -16.73 -11.10
N ILE A 27 1.65 -16.27 -12.35
CA ILE A 27 1.88 -14.87 -12.73
C ILE A 27 0.87 -13.95 -12.04
N SER A 28 -0.41 -14.32 -12.03
CA SER A 28 -1.46 -13.51 -11.38
C SER A 28 -1.20 -13.38 -9.86
N GLN A 29 -0.86 -14.47 -9.19
CA GLN A 29 -0.57 -14.46 -7.75
C GLN A 29 0.69 -13.65 -7.42
N TYR A 30 1.72 -13.75 -8.27
CA TYR A 30 2.93 -12.96 -8.11
C TYR A 30 2.66 -11.45 -8.24
N GLN A 31 1.84 -11.04 -9.20
CA GLN A 31 1.44 -9.64 -9.34
C GLN A 31 0.71 -9.12 -8.10
N ASP A 32 -0.23 -9.89 -7.56
CA ASP A 32 -0.94 -9.53 -6.33
C ASP A 32 0.00 -9.45 -5.11
N TYR A 33 0.99 -10.32 -5.03
CA TYR A 33 2.02 -10.25 -3.99
C TYR A 33 2.86 -8.99 -4.09
N VAL A 34 3.32 -8.64 -5.29
CA VAL A 34 4.09 -7.41 -5.54
C VAL A 34 3.27 -6.17 -5.18
N ILE A 35 1.99 -6.11 -5.56
CA ILE A 35 1.12 -4.98 -5.22
C ILE A 35 0.96 -4.87 -3.69
N ARG A 36 0.78 -5.97 -2.98
CA ARG A 36 0.71 -5.96 -1.51
C ARG A 36 1.98 -5.42 -0.86
N SER A 37 3.15 -5.76 -1.39
CA SER A 37 4.41 -5.21 -0.88
C SER A 37 4.51 -3.70 -1.10
N GLN A 38 4.02 -3.21 -2.23
CA GLN A 38 3.96 -1.77 -2.52
C GLN A 38 3.00 -1.04 -1.58
N VAL A 39 1.82 -1.63 -1.33
CA VAL A 39 0.84 -1.06 -0.37
C VAL A 39 1.39 -1.02 1.06
N SER A 40 2.23 -1.98 1.45
CA SER A 40 2.84 -1.98 2.79
C SER A 40 3.80 -0.81 3.02
N GLU A 41 4.43 -0.26 1.97
CA GLU A 41 5.25 0.95 2.07
C GLU A 41 4.42 2.15 2.55
N GLY A 42 3.19 2.30 2.02
CA GLY A 42 2.27 3.35 2.46
C GLY A 42 1.90 3.23 3.95
N SER A 43 1.74 2.01 4.45
CA SER A 43 1.53 1.78 5.89
C SER A 43 2.74 2.19 6.72
N SER A 44 3.95 1.81 6.29
CA SER A 44 5.19 2.13 7.01
C SER A 44 5.45 3.64 7.06
N LEU A 45 5.21 4.36 5.97
CA LEU A 45 5.33 5.83 5.96
C LEU A 45 4.28 6.49 6.85
N ALA A 46 3.05 5.96 6.85
CA ALA A 46 1.98 6.47 7.70
C ALA A 46 2.26 6.27 9.19
N ASP A 47 2.99 5.22 9.58
CA ASP A 47 3.29 4.95 11.00
C ASP A 47 4.15 6.05 11.63
N GLY A 48 5.12 6.61 10.90
CA GLY A 48 5.86 7.79 11.34
C GLY A 48 4.97 9.01 11.54
N VAL A 49 4.00 9.20 10.64
CA VAL A 49 3.04 10.32 10.71
C VAL A 49 2.04 10.15 11.85
N LYS A 50 1.61 8.91 12.14
CA LYS A 50 0.72 8.61 13.29
C LYS A 50 1.29 9.10 14.60
N THR A 51 2.59 8.95 14.82
CA THR A 51 3.26 9.41 16.03
C THR A 51 3.13 10.92 16.19
N ALA A 52 3.42 11.71 15.16
CA ALA A 52 3.31 13.17 15.21
C ALA A 52 1.86 13.65 15.43
N VAL A 53 0.88 13.00 14.80
CA VAL A 53 -0.54 13.31 15.03
C VAL A 53 -0.94 13.00 16.49
N GLY A 54 -0.46 11.88 17.04
CA GLY A 54 -0.71 11.51 18.43
C GLY A 54 -0.10 12.49 19.41
N GLU A 55 1.15 12.89 19.21
CA GLU A 55 1.85 13.90 20.02
C GLU A 55 1.12 15.24 19.99
N PHE A 56 0.75 15.72 18.80
CA PHE A 56 0.00 16.96 18.67
C PHE A 56 -1.32 16.92 19.43
N TYR A 57 -2.07 15.82 19.27
CA TYR A 57 -3.36 15.67 19.97
C TYR A 57 -3.20 15.62 21.49
N ASN A 58 -2.19 14.91 21.99
CA ASN A 58 -1.92 14.82 23.43
C ASN A 58 -1.54 16.19 24.03
N ASN A 59 -0.81 17.02 23.26
CA ASN A 59 -0.38 18.34 23.73
C ASN A 59 -1.48 19.39 23.63
N ASN A 60 -2.37 19.30 22.62
CA ASN A 60 -3.34 20.35 22.33
C ASN A 60 -4.80 19.96 22.64
N GLY A 61 -5.09 18.71 22.95
CA GLY A 61 -6.45 18.20 23.19
C GLY A 61 -7.36 18.20 21.95
N ARG A 62 -6.82 18.52 20.77
CA ARG A 62 -7.57 18.63 19.50
C ARG A 62 -6.67 18.33 18.30
N PHE A 63 -7.26 17.96 17.18
CA PHE A 63 -6.57 17.91 15.90
C PHE A 63 -6.32 19.31 15.34
N ALA A 64 -5.28 19.46 14.55
CA ALA A 64 -5.01 20.71 13.88
C ALA A 64 -6.16 21.08 12.92
N ALA A 65 -6.54 22.35 12.93
CA ALA A 65 -7.54 22.88 12.01
C ALA A 65 -6.93 23.05 10.61
N GLY A 66 -7.71 22.74 9.58
CA GLY A 66 -7.30 22.90 8.18
C GLY A 66 -7.82 21.73 7.33
N THR A 67 -8.04 21.98 6.05
CA THR A 67 -8.63 20.98 5.13
C THR A 67 -7.62 20.35 4.19
N THR A 68 -6.45 20.99 4.00
CA THR A 68 -5.44 20.53 3.05
C THR A 68 -4.04 20.83 3.59
N ASN A 69 -3.15 19.84 3.44
CA ASN A 69 -1.72 19.98 3.75
C ASN A 69 -1.39 20.29 5.22
N ASN A 70 -2.08 19.62 6.14
CA ASN A 70 -1.89 19.85 7.58
C ASN A 70 -0.56 19.32 8.14
N ASN A 71 0.28 18.69 7.35
CA ASN A 71 1.56 18.12 7.80
C ASN A 71 2.38 19.12 8.60
N VAL A 72 2.49 20.36 8.10
CA VAL A 72 3.27 21.42 8.76
C VAL A 72 2.70 21.78 10.15
N SER A 73 1.37 21.77 10.30
CA SER A 73 0.72 22.01 11.60
C SER A 73 1.05 20.95 12.65
N TYR A 74 1.41 19.75 12.21
CA TYR A 74 1.87 18.66 13.07
C TYR A 74 3.40 18.60 13.21
N GLY A 75 4.14 19.60 12.74
CA GLY A 75 5.60 19.64 12.77
C GLY A 75 6.28 18.72 11.76
N LEU A 76 5.55 18.26 10.75
CA LEU A 76 6.06 17.35 9.73
C LEU A 76 6.46 18.13 8.45
N ALA A 77 7.29 17.50 7.64
CA ALA A 77 7.62 17.98 6.30
C ALA A 77 6.36 18.06 5.41
N LEU A 78 6.46 18.80 4.31
CA LEU A 78 5.40 18.88 3.31
C LEU A 78 5.02 17.47 2.81
N LYS A 79 3.77 17.27 2.42
CA LYS A 79 3.26 15.98 1.95
C LYS A 79 4.11 15.37 0.83
N THR A 80 4.65 16.21 -0.05
CA THR A 80 5.50 15.81 -1.19
C THR A 80 6.95 15.54 -0.79
N SER A 81 7.31 15.74 0.46
CA SER A 81 8.63 15.38 1.02
C SER A 81 8.59 14.07 1.82
N ILE A 82 7.39 13.60 2.16
CA ILE A 82 7.20 12.29 2.79
C ILE A 82 6.81 11.32 1.67
N VAL A 83 7.81 10.75 1.03
CA VAL A 83 7.68 9.93 -0.18
C VAL A 83 8.43 8.62 -0.05
N GLY A 84 8.06 7.65 -0.86
CA GLY A 84 8.74 6.38 -0.99
C GLY A 84 9.02 6.03 -2.45
N SER A 85 9.25 4.77 -2.74
CA SER A 85 9.43 4.30 -4.12
C SER A 85 8.10 4.19 -4.87
N TYR A 86 7.02 3.92 -4.16
CA TYR A 86 5.67 3.71 -4.70
C TYR A 86 4.65 4.74 -4.20
N VAL A 87 4.99 5.47 -3.15
CA VAL A 87 4.17 6.51 -2.51
C VAL A 87 4.71 7.87 -2.91
N ASP A 88 3.90 8.69 -3.54
CA ASP A 88 4.26 10.05 -3.97
C ASP A 88 3.97 11.11 -2.92
N SER A 89 3.12 10.83 -1.96
CA SER A 89 2.79 11.77 -0.91
C SER A 89 2.12 11.10 0.30
N VAL A 90 2.41 11.61 1.49
CA VAL A 90 1.65 11.32 2.69
C VAL A 90 1.09 12.62 3.25
N ASN A 91 -0.21 12.73 3.28
CA ASN A 91 -0.93 13.94 3.67
C ASN A 91 -1.80 13.70 4.91
N ILE A 92 -1.92 14.71 5.75
CA ILE A 92 -2.86 14.73 6.86
C ILE A 92 -4.01 15.67 6.50
N THR A 93 -5.24 15.18 6.61
CA THR A 93 -6.46 15.95 6.44
C THR A 93 -7.20 16.07 7.78
N SER A 94 -8.09 17.04 7.92
CA SER A 94 -8.91 17.18 9.12
C SER A 94 -9.96 16.05 9.20
N PRO A 95 -10.23 15.49 10.36
CA PRO A 95 -9.58 15.65 11.66
C PRO A 95 -8.45 14.61 11.92
N GLY A 96 -7.26 14.87 11.44
CA GLY A 96 -6.09 14.00 11.69
C GLY A 96 -6.02 12.72 10.86
N VAL A 97 -6.80 12.64 9.78
CA VAL A 97 -6.78 11.49 8.86
C VAL A 97 -5.52 11.53 8.01
N ILE A 98 -4.75 10.45 8.04
CA ILE A 98 -3.54 10.28 7.24
C ILE A 98 -3.91 9.58 5.94
N SER A 99 -3.46 10.11 4.82
CA SER A 99 -3.63 9.52 3.49
C SER A 99 -2.27 9.29 2.83
N ALA A 100 -1.90 8.05 2.60
CA ALA A 100 -0.74 7.67 1.80
C ALA A 100 -1.20 7.42 0.36
N HIS A 101 -0.69 8.19 -0.59
CA HIS A 101 -1.09 8.17 -1.99
C HIS A 101 -0.06 7.45 -2.85
N PHE A 102 -0.51 6.53 -3.71
CA PHE A 102 0.34 5.74 -4.61
C PHE A 102 0.35 6.32 -6.02
N SER A 103 1.53 6.38 -6.62
CA SER A 103 1.71 6.91 -7.97
C SER A 103 2.67 6.07 -8.81
N ASN A 104 2.42 6.00 -10.11
CA ASN A 104 3.35 5.44 -11.09
C ASN A 104 3.83 6.50 -12.09
N ILE A 105 3.76 7.77 -11.73
CA ILE A 105 4.11 8.91 -12.57
C ILE A 105 5.48 9.46 -12.13
N GLY A 106 6.27 9.88 -13.10
CA GLY A 106 7.59 10.47 -12.84
C GLY A 106 8.59 9.44 -12.30
N VAL A 107 9.10 9.67 -11.09
CA VAL A 107 10.08 8.80 -10.41
C VAL A 107 9.45 7.63 -9.66
N PHE A 108 8.14 7.67 -9.45
CA PHE A 108 7.41 6.67 -8.67
C PHE A 108 7.09 5.42 -9.52
N LYS A 109 7.19 4.25 -8.92
CA LYS A 109 7.16 2.95 -9.61
C LYS A 109 6.04 2.04 -9.13
N SER A 110 4.92 2.59 -8.63
CA SER A 110 3.81 1.74 -8.22
C SER A 110 3.22 0.97 -9.41
N ASN A 111 2.60 -0.17 -9.14
CA ASN A 111 1.87 -0.90 -10.18
C ASN A 111 0.75 -0.01 -10.73
N LYS A 112 0.52 -0.08 -12.05
CA LYS A 112 -0.55 0.70 -12.72
C LYS A 112 -1.92 0.46 -12.12
N ALA A 113 -2.18 -0.73 -11.57
CA ALA A 113 -3.44 -1.08 -10.93
C ALA A 113 -3.73 -0.30 -9.64
N ILE A 114 -2.71 0.27 -8.99
CA ILE A 114 -2.84 1.09 -7.79
C ILE A 114 -2.43 2.55 -8.01
N ASN A 115 -2.27 2.97 -9.26
CA ASN A 115 -2.02 4.38 -9.56
C ASN A 115 -3.22 5.23 -9.13
N ASN A 116 -2.97 6.37 -8.49
CA ASN A 116 -3.97 7.23 -7.84
C ASN A 116 -4.77 6.55 -6.71
N ALA A 117 -4.29 5.43 -6.21
CA ALA A 117 -4.87 4.81 -5.03
C ALA A 117 -4.39 5.50 -3.76
N ALA A 118 -5.17 5.39 -2.69
CA ALA A 118 -4.79 5.88 -1.37
C ALA A 118 -5.11 4.87 -0.29
N LEU A 119 -4.27 4.83 0.74
CA LEU A 119 -4.51 4.12 1.98
C LEU A 119 -4.77 5.15 3.08
N LEU A 120 -5.87 5.00 3.80
CA LEU A 120 -6.36 5.98 4.77
C LEU A 120 -6.25 5.45 6.18
N PHE A 121 -5.75 6.25 7.10
CA PHE A 121 -5.71 5.94 8.52
C PHE A 121 -6.45 7.04 9.29
N SER A 122 -7.54 6.65 9.95
CA SER A 122 -8.38 7.57 10.71
C SER A 122 -8.13 7.38 12.21
N PRO A 123 -7.82 8.45 12.96
CA PRO A 123 -7.66 8.37 14.39
C PRO A 123 -9.02 8.25 15.08
N ILE A 124 -9.09 7.39 16.10
CA ILE A 124 -10.21 7.29 17.05
C ILE A 124 -9.66 7.61 18.40
N THR A 125 -10.12 8.72 18.99
CA THR A 125 -9.73 9.13 20.33
C THR A 125 -10.54 8.37 21.36
N LYS A 126 -9.84 7.82 22.35
CA LYS A 126 -10.42 7.20 23.56
C LYS A 126 -9.78 7.85 24.78
N ALA A 127 -10.43 7.72 25.95
CA ALA A 127 -9.90 8.28 27.17
C ALA A 127 -8.46 7.81 27.43
N GLY A 128 -7.48 8.70 27.24
CA GLY A 128 -6.06 8.44 27.45
C GLY A 128 -5.33 7.67 26.36
N SER A 129 -5.98 7.34 25.23
CA SER A 129 -5.33 6.64 24.12
C SER A 129 -5.89 7.02 22.76
N MET A 130 -5.10 6.78 21.72
CA MET A 130 -5.53 6.94 20.32
C MET A 130 -5.41 5.59 19.60
N VAL A 131 -6.49 5.18 18.95
CA VAL A 131 -6.56 3.96 18.14
C VAL A 131 -6.69 4.37 16.68
N TRP A 132 -6.05 3.63 15.80
CA TRP A 132 -6.09 3.91 14.37
C TRP A 132 -6.93 2.87 13.63
N THR A 133 -7.86 3.34 12.82
CA THR A 133 -8.57 2.49 11.85
C THR A 133 -7.99 2.72 10.48
N CYS A 134 -7.78 1.63 9.75
CA CYS A 134 -7.33 1.67 8.36
C CYS A 134 -8.51 1.46 7.43
N LYS A 135 -8.54 2.23 6.34
CA LYS A 135 -9.50 2.05 5.23
C LYS A 135 -8.76 2.15 3.90
N LYS A 136 -9.20 1.35 2.96
CA LYS A 136 -8.73 1.45 1.58
C LYS A 136 -9.46 2.57 0.84
N GLY A 137 -8.77 3.30 -0.04
CA GLY A 137 -9.41 4.16 -1.04
C GLY A 137 -10.10 3.35 -2.13
N ALA A 138 -10.91 4.04 -2.94
CA ALA A 138 -11.79 3.41 -3.94
C ALA A 138 -11.07 2.51 -4.97
N VAL A 139 -9.81 2.80 -5.29
CA VAL A 139 -9.03 2.07 -6.30
C VAL A 139 -8.43 0.78 -5.74
N LEU A 140 -8.19 0.69 -4.42
CA LEU A 140 -7.57 -0.48 -3.82
C LEU A 140 -8.56 -1.64 -3.67
N LEU A 141 -8.17 -2.83 -4.14
CA LEU A 141 -8.92 -4.05 -3.93
C LEU A 141 -8.60 -4.68 -2.56
N ASP A 142 -9.56 -5.38 -1.97
CA ASP A 142 -9.41 -6.05 -0.67
C ASP A 142 -8.25 -7.03 -0.62
N LYS A 143 -7.96 -7.70 -1.72
CA LYS A 143 -6.85 -8.66 -1.81
C LYS A 143 -5.46 -8.01 -1.70
N TRP A 144 -5.34 -6.69 -1.90
CA TRP A 144 -4.06 -5.97 -1.88
C TRP A 144 -3.77 -5.26 -0.56
N VAL A 145 -4.78 -5.09 0.29
CA VAL A 145 -4.64 -4.39 1.57
C VAL A 145 -4.57 -5.36 2.75
N PRO A 146 -3.95 -4.96 3.88
CA PRO A 146 -4.00 -5.71 5.13
C PRO A 146 -5.44 -6.01 5.56
N THR A 147 -5.64 -7.07 6.31
CA THR A 147 -6.98 -7.47 6.79
C THR A 147 -7.66 -6.37 7.61
N SER A 148 -6.89 -5.60 8.36
CA SER A 148 -7.37 -4.46 9.15
C SER A 148 -7.88 -3.27 8.32
N CYS A 149 -7.62 -3.24 7.01
CA CYS A 149 -8.00 -2.16 6.09
C CYS A 149 -9.11 -2.56 5.11
N ARG A 150 -9.69 -3.74 5.25
CA ARG A 150 -10.70 -4.31 4.33
C ARG A 150 -12.15 -3.92 4.67
N ALA A 151 -12.34 -2.93 5.53
CA ALA A 151 -13.68 -2.48 5.92
C ALA A 151 -14.25 -1.45 4.94
#